data_91fe3090e664197c516ce15870b8bc65
#
_entry.id   91fe3090e664197c516ce15870b8bc65
#
_cell.length_a   1.000
_cell.length_b   1.000
_cell.length_c   1.000
_cell.angle_alpha   90.00
_cell.angle_beta   90.00
_cell.angle_gamma   90.00
#
_symmetry.space_group_name_H-M   'P 1'
#
loop_
_entity.id
_entity.type
_entity.pdbx_description
1 polymer ?
#
loop_
_entity_poly.entity_id
_entity_poly.type
_entity_poly.pdbx_seq_one_letter_code
_entity_poly.pdbx_strand_id
1 'polypeptide(L)'
;MMKNEGRYVRFSEAPVWDWQRAYYEQMGLEAWENQQVPQYITSNPFIATAYAEMIFSFLQDLMLKGEQHEMVTIVELGAGAGRLAHQVLNKLCALKEIAGMELPPFRYVMTDLAMENVIAWKEHPSMQTYIEQGILDFARFDAVHDTALNLVMSEKTIRQGDLQQPLLLIANYFFDSIPQDLIYIGEGQVFECDLLVELPQHVAEQNPAEILENMTLKYNYRPAPEYMEETYPYAELISLYRAELEDSHILLPSTGLGCLERLSKLSRSGYVLITADKGDHRLDYWKYAEPPEFAFHGSFSLSANYHAIKVVMEQQGASTYFTAHHYKDLNVGMILMLDDSISYANTRLAYHRFVERFGPDDFFSLKEWADLKVEQMDLRQLLAFWRLGGYDAEFLMVACSRFKDLLADASDEEMFDLHSGIRRMWSSYYPMDHRNQVAFVSGQLLLEMFMYEEAKTFLEELLTGDLDALNAESDAQQITVLYDLAVCCYELELEQEALVYARRVIQIDPNHEEAAALLDGLE
;
A
#
# COMPACT_ATOMS: atom_id res chain seq x y z
N MET A 1 5.60 6.11 29.87
CA MET A 1 5.24 6.23 31.29
C MET A 1 4.08 5.25 31.52
N MET A 2 4.40 4.04 32.00
CA MET A 2 3.44 2.93 32.19
C MET A 2 2.43 3.29 33.29
N LYS A 3 1.21 3.63 32.90
CA LYS A 3 0.16 4.06 33.87
C LYS A 3 -0.87 2.98 34.21
N ASN A 4 -0.89 1.83 33.53
CA ASN A 4 -2.03 0.88 33.63
C ASN A 4 -1.65 -0.61 33.83
N GLU A 5 -0.44 -0.94 34.28
CA GLU A 5 -0.10 -2.33 34.59
C GLU A 5 -1.00 -2.89 35.71
N GLY A 6 -1.69 -3.99 35.40
CA GLY A 6 -2.53 -4.69 36.36
C GLY A 6 -3.96 -4.15 36.54
N ARG A 7 -4.45 -3.26 35.66
CA ARG A 7 -5.81 -2.73 35.70
C ARG A 7 -6.55 -3.01 34.39
N TYR A 8 -7.82 -3.37 34.48
CA TYR A 8 -8.74 -3.40 33.35
C TYR A 8 -9.03 -1.96 32.86
N VAL A 9 -8.89 -1.73 31.55
CA VAL A 9 -9.16 -0.46 30.88
C VAL A 9 -9.98 -0.71 29.63
N ARG A 10 -10.64 0.32 29.10
CA ARG A 10 -11.32 0.22 27.79
C ARG A 10 -10.35 -0.29 26.73
N PHE A 11 -10.87 -1.06 25.78
CA PHE A 11 -10.04 -1.63 24.72
C PHE A 11 -9.30 -0.54 23.92
N SER A 12 -9.95 0.58 23.57
CA SER A 12 -9.33 1.73 22.88
C SER A 12 -8.31 2.51 23.72
N GLU A 13 -8.29 2.31 25.06
CA GLU A 13 -7.34 2.95 25.98
C GLU A 13 -6.26 1.98 26.46
N ALA A 14 -6.26 0.75 25.94
CA ALA A 14 -5.32 -0.28 26.35
C ALA A 14 -3.89 0.03 25.88
N PRO A 15 -2.85 -0.35 26.68
CA PRO A 15 -1.45 -0.03 26.36
C PRO A 15 -0.95 -0.67 25.07
N VAL A 16 -1.68 -1.63 24.51
CA VAL A 16 -1.34 -2.27 23.22
C VAL A 16 -1.24 -1.23 22.08
N TRP A 17 -2.08 -0.19 22.13
CA TRP A 17 -2.08 0.90 21.14
C TRP A 17 -0.88 1.82 21.28
N ASP A 18 -0.41 2.07 22.51
CA ASP A 18 0.81 2.82 22.77
C ASP A 18 2.04 2.07 22.25
N TRP A 19 2.11 0.74 22.43
CA TRP A 19 3.20 -0.09 21.93
C TRP A 19 3.18 -0.22 20.40
N GLN A 20 2.00 -0.37 19.81
CA GLN A 20 1.85 -0.36 18.34
C GLN A 20 2.35 0.98 17.76
N ARG A 21 1.94 2.10 18.36
CA ARG A 21 2.40 3.42 17.99
C ARG A 21 3.93 3.54 18.11
N ALA A 22 4.49 3.11 19.24
CA ALA A 22 5.93 3.12 19.46
C ALA A 22 6.70 2.26 18.44
N TYR A 23 6.13 1.12 18.03
CA TYR A 23 6.69 0.29 16.98
C TYR A 23 6.84 1.07 15.66
N TYR A 24 5.76 1.68 15.17
CA TYR A 24 5.82 2.43 13.92
C TYR A 24 6.70 3.68 14.01
N GLU A 25 6.70 4.39 15.14
CA GLU A 25 7.59 5.54 15.37
C GLU A 25 9.07 5.14 15.45
N GLN A 26 9.40 3.93 15.91
CA GLN A 26 10.77 3.44 16.00
C GLN A 26 11.28 2.84 14.68
N MET A 27 10.43 2.07 14.00
CA MET A 27 10.83 1.36 12.79
C MET A 27 10.82 2.26 11.55
N GLY A 28 9.95 3.29 11.52
CA GLY A 28 9.83 4.12 10.32
C GLY A 28 9.60 3.25 9.07
N LEU A 29 10.33 3.52 7.99
CA LEU A 29 10.21 2.75 6.73
C LEU A 29 10.65 1.29 6.87
N GLU A 30 11.57 0.97 7.78
CA GLU A 30 12.05 -0.39 8.00
C GLU A 30 10.91 -1.38 8.34
N ALA A 31 9.78 -0.89 8.89
CA ALA A 31 8.60 -1.72 9.16
C ALA A 31 8.07 -2.41 7.89
N TRP A 32 8.23 -1.79 6.73
CA TRP A 32 7.76 -2.32 5.45
C TRP A 32 8.88 -2.94 4.60
N GLU A 33 10.13 -2.55 4.79
CA GLU A 33 11.29 -3.04 4.05
C GLU A 33 11.57 -4.52 4.33
N ASN A 34 11.43 -4.94 5.57
CA ASN A 34 11.65 -6.33 6.00
C ASN A 34 10.49 -7.28 5.65
N GLN A 35 9.48 -6.83 4.91
CA GLN A 35 8.25 -7.59 4.63
C GLN A 35 7.51 -8.09 5.89
N GLN A 36 7.81 -7.53 7.06
CA GLN A 36 7.14 -7.88 8.30
C GLN A 36 5.70 -7.38 8.29
N VAL A 37 5.49 -6.10 7.91
CA VAL A 37 4.15 -5.55 7.73
C VAL A 37 3.67 -5.82 6.30
N PRO A 38 2.54 -6.55 6.11
CA PRO A 38 1.99 -6.80 4.79
C PRO A 38 1.63 -5.50 4.08
N GLN A 39 2.15 -5.29 2.85
CA GLN A 39 1.86 -4.07 2.09
C GLN A 39 1.53 -4.31 0.62
N TYR A 40 1.96 -5.46 0.06
CA TYR A 40 1.86 -5.70 -1.37
C TYR A 40 0.42 -5.62 -1.89
N ILE A 41 -0.52 -6.27 -1.19
CA ILE A 41 -1.92 -6.34 -1.62
C ILE A 41 -2.58 -4.95 -1.73
N THR A 42 -2.17 -4.00 -0.88
CA THR A 42 -2.70 -2.63 -0.84
C THR A 42 -1.85 -1.60 -1.58
N SER A 43 -0.70 -1.99 -2.17
CA SER A 43 0.24 -1.06 -2.81
C SER A 43 0.79 -1.53 -4.16
N ASN A 44 0.24 -2.60 -4.76
CA ASN A 44 0.66 -3.07 -6.09
C ASN A 44 0.10 -2.20 -7.23
N PRO A 45 0.63 -2.31 -8.47
CA PRO A 45 0.17 -1.49 -9.60
C PRO A 45 -1.29 -1.71 -9.99
N PHE A 46 -1.90 -2.85 -9.66
CA PHE A 46 -3.29 -3.14 -9.98
C PHE A 46 -4.24 -2.31 -9.12
N ILE A 47 -4.09 -2.33 -7.78
CA ILE A 47 -4.90 -1.49 -6.90
C ILE A 47 -4.66 0.00 -7.15
N ALA A 48 -3.41 0.39 -7.42
CA ALA A 48 -3.08 1.77 -7.77
C ALA A 48 -3.79 2.23 -9.05
N THR A 49 -3.92 1.33 -10.05
CA THR A 49 -4.70 1.60 -11.26
C THR A 49 -6.19 1.79 -10.94
N ALA A 50 -6.77 0.91 -10.11
CA ALA A 50 -8.17 1.05 -9.69
C ALA A 50 -8.42 2.39 -8.98
N TYR A 51 -7.52 2.80 -8.09
CA TYR A 51 -7.62 4.08 -7.37
C TYR A 51 -7.44 5.27 -8.30
N ALA A 52 -6.44 5.24 -9.18
CA ALA A 52 -6.22 6.32 -10.15
C ALA A 52 -7.44 6.51 -11.07
N GLU A 53 -8.09 5.43 -11.51
CA GLU A 53 -9.31 5.47 -12.32
C GLU A 53 -10.51 6.05 -11.55
N MET A 54 -10.67 5.71 -10.27
CA MET A 54 -11.71 6.30 -9.42
C MET A 54 -11.46 7.78 -9.18
N ILE A 55 -10.22 8.18 -8.87
CA ILE A 55 -9.83 9.59 -8.68
C ILE A 55 -10.01 10.38 -9.97
N PHE A 56 -9.54 9.85 -11.10
CA PHE A 56 -9.69 10.47 -12.40
C PHE A 56 -11.17 10.72 -12.75
N SER A 57 -12.02 9.70 -12.52
CA SER A 57 -13.45 9.78 -12.74
C SER A 57 -14.14 10.79 -11.81
N PHE A 58 -13.66 10.92 -10.57
CA PHE A 58 -14.13 11.95 -9.65
C PHE A 58 -13.77 13.37 -10.15
N LEU A 59 -12.54 13.56 -10.63
CA LEU A 59 -12.14 14.83 -11.24
C LEU A 59 -12.95 15.15 -12.50
N GLN A 60 -13.30 14.13 -13.31
CA GLN A 60 -14.20 14.31 -14.46
C GLN A 60 -15.60 14.74 -14.03
N ASP A 61 -16.17 14.17 -12.97
CA ASP A 61 -17.47 14.57 -12.47
C ASP A 61 -17.47 16.04 -12.00
N LEU A 62 -16.41 16.48 -11.31
CA LEU A 62 -16.24 17.89 -10.92
C LEU A 62 -16.11 18.81 -12.14
N MET A 63 -15.35 18.41 -13.15
CA MET A 63 -15.25 19.16 -14.40
C MET A 63 -16.62 19.32 -15.07
N LEU A 64 -17.42 18.25 -15.14
CA LEU A 64 -18.77 18.29 -15.71
C LEU A 64 -19.74 19.18 -14.94
N LYS A 65 -19.48 19.40 -13.65
CA LYS A 65 -20.23 20.34 -12.79
C LYS A 65 -19.75 21.79 -12.94
N GLY A 66 -18.71 22.05 -13.73
CA GLY A 66 -18.13 23.38 -13.92
C GLY A 66 -17.18 23.80 -12.80
N GLU A 67 -16.68 22.86 -12.01
CA GLU A 67 -15.83 23.10 -10.84
C GLU A 67 -14.33 22.87 -11.14
N GLN A 68 -13.91 23.02 -12.39
CA GLN A 68 -12.54 22.69 -12.83
C GLN A 68 -11.45 23.67 -12.39
N HIS A 69 -11.80 24.79 -11.75
CA HIS A 69 -10.82 25.83 -11.39
C HIS A 69 -10.33 25.75 -9.95
N GLU A 70 -11.02 25.00 -9.09
CA GLU A 70 -10.68 24.89 -7.68
C GLU A 70 -9.82 23.64 -7.42
N MET A 71 -8.85 23.80 -6.52
CA MET A 71 -7.93 22.74 -6.14
C MET A 71 -8.62 21.59 -5.38
N VAL A 72 -8.48 20.37 -5.88
CA VAL A 72 -8.92 19.15 -5.17
C VAL A 72 -7.76 18.66 -4.30
N THR A 73 -8.04 18.42 -3.02
CA THR A 73 -7.06 17.83 -2.10
C THR A 73 -7.36 16.35 -1.92
N ILE A 74 -6.35 15.51 -2.18
CA ILE A 74 -6.36 14.06 -1.96
C ILE A 74 -5.47 13.81 -0.76
N VAL A 75 -5.95 13.10 0.25
CA VAL A 75 -5.19 12.79 1.47
C VAL A 75 -5.12 11.28 1.65
N GLU A 76 -3.92 10.73 1.66
CA GLU A 76 -3.67 9.35 2.02
C GLU A 76 -3.33 9.26 3.51
N LEU A 77 -4.10 8.46 4.24
CA LEU A 77 -3.95 8.23 5.67
C LEU A 77 -3.07 7.00 5.91
N GLY A 78 -1.97 7.16 6.62
CA GLY A 78 -1.04 6.06 6.89
C GLY A 78 -0.35 5.58 5.61
N ALA A 79 0.32 6.48 4.87
CA ALA A 79 0.93 6.17 3.57
C ALA A 79 2.12 5.18 3.66
N GLY A 80 2.64 4.90 4.86
CA GLY A 80 3.66 3.89 5.13
C GLY A 80 4.90 4.07 4.27
N ALA A 81 5.23 3.07 3.45
CA ALA A 81 6.38 3.14 2.55
C ALA A 81 6.25 4.19 1.43
N GLY A 82 5.04 4.70 1.13
CA GLY A 82 4.79 5.66 0.05
C GLY A 82 4.61 5.04 -1.34
N ARG A 83 4.71 3.72 -1.46
CA ARG A 83 4.60 2.99 -2.73
C ARG A 83 3.26 3.21 -3.42
N LEU A 84 2.13 3.17 -2.67
CA LEU A 84 0.82 3.40 -3.25
C LEU A 84 0.68 4.80 -3.83
N ALA A 85 1.08 5.83 -3.08
CA ALA A 85 1.06 7.23 -3.53
C ALA A 85 1.80 7.41 -4.86
N HIS A 86 3.04 6.92 -4.94
CA HIS A 86 3.84 6.98 -6.16
C HIS A 86 3.13 6.34 -7.35
N GLN A 87 2.61 5.12 -7.17
CA GLN A 87 1.95 4.40 -8.25
C GLN A 87 0.62 5.04 -8.67
N VAL A 88 -0.17 5.53 -7.72
CA VAL A 88 -1.42 6.27 -8.01
C VAL A 88 -1.10 7.55 -8.77
N LEU A 89 -0.12 8.34 -8.34
CA LEU A 89 0.29 9.57 -9.03
C LEU A 89 0.80 9.29 -10.45
N ASN A 90 1.62 8.26 -10.63
CA ASN A 90 2.11 7.84 -11.93
C ASN A 90 0.95 7.51 -12.89
N LYS A 91 -0.01 6.69 -12.45
CA LYS A 91 -1.18 6.31 -13.23
C LYS A 91 -2.12 7.49 -13.49
N LEU A 92 -2.38 8.33 -12.48
CA LEU A 92 -3.27 9.48 -12.59
C LEU A 92 -2.71 10.53 -13.57
N CYS A 93 -1.41 10.80 -13.53
CA CYS A 93 -0.75 11.71 -14.50
C CYS A 93 -0.83 11.14 -15.91
N ALA A 94 -0.59 9.83 -16.09
CA ALA A 94 -0.73 9.18 -17.40
C ALA A 94 -2.17 9.24 -17.94
N LEU A 95 -3.18 8.99 -17.09
CA LEU A 95 -4.59 9.12 -17.47
C LEU A 95 -4.95 10.54 -17.89
N LYS A 96 -4.46 11.54 -17.16
CA LYS A 96 -4.66 12.97 -17.49
C LYS A 96 -4.06 13.30 -18.85
N GLU A 97 -2.85 12.83 -19.15
CA GLU A 97 -2.18 13.05 -20.43
C GLU A 97 -2.96 12.38 -21.60
N ILE A 98 -3.32 11.09 -21.43
CA ILE A 98 -4.08 10.34 -22.44
C ILE A 98 -5.44 11.00 -22.72
N ALA A 99 -6.14 11.46 -21.70
CA ALA A 99 -7.45 12.06 -21.83
C ALA A 99 -7.42 13.44 -22.52
N GLY A 100 -6.32 14.20 -22.37
CA GLY A 100 -6.18 15.55 -22.93
C GLY A 100 -7.24 16.54 -22.44
N MET A 101 -7.81 16.33 -21.24
CA MET A 101 -8.90 17.12 -20.67
C MET A 101 -8.36 18.14 -19.66
N GLU A 102 -9.02 19.30 -19.55
CA GLU A 102 -8.78 20.26 -18.46
C GLU A 102 -9.50 19.79 -17.19
N LEU A 103 -8.87 18.87 -16.46
CA LEU A 103 -9.35 18.44 -15.16
C LEU A 103 -9.04 19.50 -14.08
N PRO A 104 -9.80 19.52 -12.97
CA PRO A 104 -9.45 20.31 -11.79
C PRO A 104 -7.99 20.09 -11.39
N PRO A 105 -7.26 21.14 -10.96
CA PRO A 105 -5.96 20.95 -10.34
C PRO A 105 -6.12 20.12 -9.07
N PHE A 106 -5.16 19.26 -8.79
CA PHE A 106 -5.17 18.45 -7.59
C PHE A 106 -3.85 18.52 -6.83
N ARG A 107 -3.93 18.27 -5.54
CA ARG A 107 -2.79 18.05 -4.64
C ARG A 107 -2.98 16.72 -3.93
N TYR A 108 -1.98 15.88 -3.97
CA TYR A 108 -1.90 14.66 -3.18
C TYR A 108 -1.09 14.94 -1.91
N VAL A 109 -1.63 14.60 -0.77
CA VAL A 109 -0.99 14.77 0.54
C VAL A 109 -0.82 13.40 1.18
N MET A 110 0.42 12.93 1.25
CA MET A 110 0.74 11.73 2.00
C MET A 110 0.83 12.06 3.48
N THR A 111 0.19 11.24 4.32
CA THR A 111 0.24 11.43 5.77
C THR A 111 0.66 10.16 6.49
N ASP A 112 1.39 10.32 7.58
CA ASP A 112 1.75 9.24 8.50
C ASP A 112 1.89 9.77 9.93
N LEU A 113 1.83 8.84 10.89
CA LEU A 113 2.09 9.13 12.28
C LEU A 113 3.58 9.42 12.53
N ALA A 114 4.47 8.64 11.92
CA ALA A 114 5.92 8.74 12.05
C ALA A 114 6.47 9.90 11.21
N MET A 115 7.18 10.85 11.83
CA MET A 115 7.82 11.96 11.13
C MET A 115 8.97 11.47 10.25
N GLU A 116 9.63 10.39 10.63
CA GLU A 116 10.72 9.76 9.89
C GLU A 116 10.25 9.34 8.49
N ASN A 117 9.04 8.82 8.35
CA ASN A 117 8.44 8.48 7.04
C ASN A 117 8.27 9.74 6.18
N VAL A 118 7.78 10.83 6.78
CA VAL A 118 7.59 12.12 6.08
C VAL A 118 8.93 12.68 5.57
N ILE A 119 10.00 12.56 6.37
CA ILE A 119 11.36 12.99 5.97
C ILE A 119 11.87 12.13 4.82
N ALA A 120 11.72 10.81 4.91
CA ALA A 120 12.19 9.87 3.91
C ALA A 120 11.49 10.09 2.56
N TRP A 121 10.17 10.28 2.54
CA TRP A 121 9.43 10.57 1.30
C TRP A 121 9.87 11.86 0.62
N LYS A 122 10.16 12.90 1.43
CA LYS A 122 10.65 14.17 0.91
C LYS A 122 11.99 14.02 0.17
N GLU A 123 12.84 13.10 0.62
CA GLU A 123 14.16 12.84 0.06
C GLU A 123 14.13 11.75 -1.04
N HIS A 124 13.02 11.00 -1.16
CA HIS A 124 12.93 9.88 -2.07
C HIS A 124 12.99 10.32 -3.55
N PRO A 125 13.92 9.76 -4.37
CA PRO A 125 14.10 10.21 -5.76
C PRO A 125 12.84 10.12 -6.63
N SER A 126 12.04 9.04 -6.47
CA SER A 126 10.81 8.84 -7.25
C SER A 126 9.71 9.85 -6.94
N MET A 127 9.80 10.60 -5.84
CA MET A 127 8.82 11.63 -5.45
C MET A 127 9.18 13.02 -5.99
N GLN A 128 10.44 13.27 -6.36
CA GLN A 128 10.94 14.62 -6.69
C GLN A 128 10.15 15.28 -7.82
N THR A 129 9.85 14.53 -8.89
CA THR A 129 9.08 15.06 -10.02
C THR A 129 7.71 15.60 -9.60
N TYR A 130 7.01 14.90 -8.72
CA TYR A 130 5.68 15.33 -8.23
C TYR A 130 5.76 16.50 -7.26
N ILE A 131 6.83 16.58 -6.46
CA ILE A 131 7.12 17.70 -5.57
C ILE A 131 7.39 18.96 -6.40
N GLU A 132 8.27 18.89 -7.41
CA GLU A 132 8.62 20.00 -8.31
C GLU A 132 7.41 20.50 -9.10
N GLN A 133 6.50 19.62 -9.49
CA GLN A 133 5.24 19.97 -10.13
C GLN A 133 4.22 20.60 -9.16
N GLY A 134 4.46 20.56 -7.87
CA GLY A 134 3.57 21.09 -6.84
C GLY A 134 2.28 20.29 -6.63
N ILE A 135 2.25 19.03 -7.10
CA ILE A 135 1.11 18.12 -6.95
C ILE A 135 1.23 17.17 -5.77
N LEU A 136 2.41 17.09 -5.14
CA LEU A 136 2.67 16.24 -3.97
C LEU A 136 3.10 17.09 -2.78
N ASP A 137 2.50 16.81 -1.63
CA ASP A 137 2.85 17.41 -0.33
C ASP A 137 2.78 16.33 0.75
N PHE A 138 3.27 16.63 1.94
CA PHE A 138 3.35 15.69 3.05
C PHE A 138 2.85 16.34 4.33
N ALA A 139 2.33 15.53 5.26
CA ALA A 139 2.02 15.98 6.61
C ALA A 139 2.21 14.84 7.62
N ARG A 140 2.74 15.14 8.79
CA ARG A 140 2.54 14.25 9.94
C ARG A 140 1.09 14.38 10.38
N PHE A 141 0.42 13.25 10.60
CA PHE A 141 -0.98 13.23 11.01
C PHE A 141 -1.26 12.12 12.03
N ASP A 142 -1.82 12.51 13.15
CA ASP A 142 -2.30 11.61 14.19
C ASP A 142 -3.81 11.43 14.08
N ALA A 143 -4.24 10.25 13.66
CA ALA A 143 -5.65 9.91 13.50
C ALA A 143 -6.50 10.05 14.77
N VAL A 144 -5.88 10.00 15.94
CA VAL A 144 -6.58 10.10 17.23
C VAL A 144 -6.87 11.55 17.60
N HIS A 145 -5.95 12.47 17.32
CA HIS A 145 -5.96 13.81 17.90
C HIS A 145 -6.04 14.96 16.92
N ASP A 146 -5.48 14.81 15.70
CA ASP A 146 -5.31 15.94 14.81
C ASP A 146 -6.63 16.38 14.15
N THR A 147 -6.76 17.70 13.98
CA THR A 147 -7.93 18.38 13.39
C THR A 147 -7.56 19.24 12.18
N ALA A 148 -6.28 19.28 11.82
CA ALA A 148 -5.72 20.09 10.74
C ALA A 148 -4.55 19.35 10.09
N LEU A 149 -4.22 19.70 8.85
CA LEU A 149 -3.06 19.17 8.15
C LEU A 149 -1.99 20.26 8.01
N ASN A 150 -0.82 20.03 8.59
CA ASN A 150 0.34 20.92 8.48
C ASN A 150 1.22 20.43 7.33
N LEU A 151 1.10 21.06 6.17
CA LEU A 151 1.79 20.66 4.95
C LEU A 151 3.26 21.06 4.97
N VAL A 152 4.14 20.11 4.71
CA VAL A 152 5.60 20.27 4.85
C VAL A 152 6.22 21.02 3.67
N MET A 153 5.80 20.73 2.42
CA MET A 153 6.42 21.33 1.24
C MET A 153 5.91 22.75 0.97
N SER A 154 4.60 22.94 1.07
CA SER A 154 3.98 24.25 0.84
C SER A 154 3.95 25.17 2.07
N GLU A 155 4.35 24.66 3.26
CA GLU A 155 4.31 25.38 4.55
C GLU A 155 2.92 25.93 4.91
N LYS A 156 1.85 25.30 4.38
CA LYS A 156 0.46 25.69 4.63
C LYS A 156 -0.17 24.79 5.67
N THR A 157 -1.12 25.32 6.41
CA THR A 157 -1.99 24.53 7.28
C THR A 157 -3.40 24.54 6.71
N ILE A 158 -3.97 23.35 6.47
CA ILE A 158 -5.37 23.17 6.09
C ILE A 158 -6.19 23.00 7.38
N ARG A 159 -7.13 23.90 7.61
CA ARG A 159 -8.03 23.92 8.76
C ARG A 159 -9.48 23.76 8.34
N GLN A 160 -10.37 23.72 9.32
CA GLN A 160 -11.80 23.63 9.11
C GLN A 160 -12.31 24.67 8.10
N GLY A 161 -12.95 24.21 7.03
CA GLY A 161 -13.59 25.02 6.01
C GLY A 161 -12.64 25.70 5.01
N ASP A 162 -11.36 25.34 4.99
CA ASP A 162 -10.39 25.89 4.04
C ASP A 162 -10.57 25.33 2.63
N LEU A 163 -11.01 24.06 2.52
CA LEU A 163 -11.22 23.41 1.23
C LEU A 163 -12.61 23.71 0.67
N GLN A 164 -12.65 24.17 -0.57
CA GLN A 164 -13.91 24.46 -1.28
C GLN A 164 -14.44 23.22 -1.99
N GLN A 165 -13.54 22.42 -2.58
CA GLN A 165 -13.87 21.16 -3.23
C GLN A 165 -14.03 20.03 -2.22
N PRO A 166 -14.77 18.96 -2.56
CA PRO A 166 -14.80 17.78 -1.71
C PRO A 166 -13.39 17.24 -1.46
N LEU A 167 -13.13 16.83 -0.21
CA LEU A 167 -11.88 16.17 0.17
C LEU A 167 -11.91 14.72 -0.31
N LEU A 168 -10.87 14.23 -0.98
CA LEU A 168 -10.73 12.82 -1.28
C LEU A 168 -9.78 12.18 -0.28
N LEU A 169 -10.25 11.14 0.41
CA LEU A 169 -9.50 10.38 1.40
C LEU A 169 -9.16 8.99 0.86
N ILE A 170 -7.95 8.53 1.08
CA ILE A 170 -7.50 7.15 0.86
C ILE A 170 -7.08 6.59 2.22
N ALA A 171 -7.62 5.43 2.59
CA ALA A 171 -7.33 4.78 3.86
C ALA A 171 -7.20 3.27 3.66
N ASN A 172 -5.96 2.79 3.48
CA ASN A 172 -5.65 1.38 3.31
C ASN A 172 -4.93 0.85 4.55
N TYR A 173 -5.36 -0.30 5.09
CA TYR A 173 -4.83 -0.87 6.33
C TYR A 173 -4.77 0.17 7.45
N PHE A 174 -5.84 0.99 7.49
CA PHE A 174 -5.93 2.11 8.41
C PHE A 174 -6.89 1.82 9.57
N PHE A 175 -8.11 1.35 9.26
CA PHE A 175 -9.12 1.11 10.29
C PHE A 175 -8.84 -0.13 11.14
N ASP A 176 -8.08 -1.08 10.61
CA ASP A 176 -7.62 -2.27 11.34
C ASP A 176 -6.45 -1.97 12.29
N SER A 177 -5.76 -0.82 12.10
CA SER A 177 -4.49 -0.47 12.74
C SER A 177 -4.57 0.73 13.69
N ILE A 178 -5.74 1.27 13.94
CA ILE A 178 -5.96 2.39 14.90
C ILE A 178 -6.86 1.96 16.05
N PRO A 179 -6.84 2.65 17.21
CA PRO A 179 -7.61 2.26 18.38
C PRO A 179 -9.11 2.09 18.09
N GLN A 180 -9.69 1.00 18.60
CA GLN A 180 -11.10 0.67 18.48
C GLN A 180 -11.67 0.40 19.88
N ASP A 181 -12.96 0.58 20.07
CA ASP A 181 -13.65 0.06 21.26
C ASP A 181 -14.06 -1.39 21.00
N LEU A 182 -14.20 -2.17 22.05
CA LEU A 182 -14.68 -3.54 21.98
C LEU A 182 -15.92 -3.68 22.86
N ILE A 183 -17.04 -4.06 22.26
CA ILE A 183 -18.28 -4.34 22.98
C ILE A 183 -18.70 -5.80 22.79
N TYR A 184 -19.44 -6.32 23.73
CA TYR A 184 -20.11 -7.61 23.64
C TYR A 184 -21.61 -7.45 23.70
N ILE A 185 -22.30 -8.13 22.80
CA ILE A 185 -23.76 -8.20 22.76
C ILE A 185 -24.19 -9.58 23.23
N GLY A 186 -24.90 -9.64 24.34
CA GLY A 186 -25.41 -10.91 24.88
C GLY A 186 -26.70 -10.69 25.67
N GLU A 187 -27.63 -11.63 25.58
CA GLU A 187 -28.93 -11.59 26.26
C GLU A 187 -29.70 -10.28 26.06
N GLY A 188 -29.57 -9.66 24.88
CA GLY A 188 -30.18 -8.36 24.54
C GLY A 188 -29.58 -7.17 25.29
N GLN A 189 -28.41 -7.30 25.89
CA GLN A 189 -27.68 -6.26 26.61
C GLN A 189 -26.35 -5.93 25.93
N VAL A 190 -25.80 -4.76 26.23
CA VAL A 190 -24.51 -4.28 25.76
C VAL A 190 -23.52 -4.26 26.91
N PHE A 191 -22.35 -4.81 26.69
CA PHE A 191 -21.26 -4.81 27.65
C PHE A 191 -20.02 -4.16 27.02
N GLU A 192 -19.32 -3.34 27.77
CA GLU A 192 -17.95 -2.92 27.48
C GLU A 192 -17.01 -4.09 27.76
N CYS A 193 -16.10 -4.38 26.83
CA CYS A 193 -15.05 -5.37 27.03
C CYS A 193 -13.77 -4.65 27.48
N ASP A 194 -13.61 -4.47 28.78
CA ASP A 194 -12.39 -3.93 29.34
C ASP A 194 -11.25 -4.94 29.19
N LEU A 195 -10.05 -4.48 28.86
CA LEU A 195 -8.85 -5.27 28.60
C LEU A 195 -7.83 -5.13 29.74
N LEU A 196 -7.30 -6.25 30.22
CA LEU A 196 -6.10 -6.33 31.04
C LEU A 196 -4.99 -7.00 30.22
N VAL A 197 -3.85 -6.33 30.09
CA VAL A 197 -2.66 -6.89 29.45
C VAL A 197 -1.67 -7.35 30.49
N GLU A 198 -1.25 -8.61 30.42
CA GLU A 198 -0.21 -9.19 31.26
C GLU A 198 1.03 -9.48 30.43
N LEU A 199 2.20 -9.07 30.95
CA LEU A 199 3.49 -9.31 30.31
C LEU A 199 4.29 -10.35 31.09
N PRO A 200 5.01 -11.27 30.40
CA PRO A 200 5.97 -12.14 31.04
C PRO A 200 7.13 -11.36 31.69
N GLN A 201 7.67 -11.84 32.81
CA GLN A 201 8.74 -11.16 33.56
C GLN A 201 10.05 -10.97 32.78
N HIS A 202 10.24 -11.67 31.66
CA HIS A 202 11.48 -11.66 30.88
C HIS A 202 11.41 -10.80 29.61
N VAL A 203 10.26 -10.18 29.31
CA VAL A 203 10.12 -9.32 28.12
C VAL A 203 10.81 -8.00 28.40
N ALA A 204 11.70 -7.60 27.49
CA ALA A 204 12.44 -6.35 27.60
C ALA A 204 11.51 -5.15 27.37
N GLU A 205 11.41 -4.25 28.35
CA GLU A 205 10.53 -3.06 28.31
C GLU A 205 10.82 -2.09 27.15
N GLN A 206 11.86 -2.35 26.33
CA GLN A 206 12.33 -1.43 25.28
C GLN A 206 12.02 -1.88 23.85
N ASN A 207 11.51 -3.11 23.64
CA ASN A 207 11.17 -3.62 22.30
C ASN A 207 9.65 -3.77 22.13
N PRO A 208 8.96 -2.82 21.46
CA PRO A 208 7.51 -2.88 21.28
C PRO A 208 7.03 -4.14 20.55
N ALA A 209 7.76 -4.65 19.55
CA ALA A 209 7.39 -5.86 18.81
C ALA A 209 7.40 -7.09 19.74
N GLU A 210 8.46 -7.25 20.55
CA GLU A 210 8.58 -8.35 21.51
C GLU A 210 7.49 -8.29 22.59
N ILE A 211 7.13 -7.08 23.05
CA ILE A 211 6.03 -6.87 23.99
C ILE A 211 4.72 -7.34 23.38
N LEU A 212 4.41 -6.90 22.16
CA LEU A 212 3.17 -7.25 21.47
C LEU A 212 3.04 -8.75 21.22
N GLU A 213 4.12 -9.40 20.78
CA GLU A 213 4.11 -10.85 20.51
C GLU A 213 3.94 -11.72 21.76
N ASN A 214 4.41 -11.26 22.93
CA ASN A 214 4.43 -12.04 24.16
C ASN A 214 3.36 -11.63 25.17
N MET A 215 2.52 -10.66 24.88
CA MET A 215 1.46 -10.24 25.78
C MET A 215 0.35 -11.29 25.92
N THR A 216 -0.26 -11.34 27.09
CA THR A 216 -1.48 -12.12 27.33
C THR A 216 -2.64 -11.19 27.64
N LEU A 217 -3.77 -11.41 26.95
CA LEU A 217 -4.96 -10.58 27.05
C LEU A 217 -6.03 -11.25 27.92
N LYS A 218 -6.61 -10.48 28.82
CA LYS A 218 -7.76 -10.92 29.64
C LYS A 218 -8.88 -9.90 29.51
N TYR A 219 -10.08 -10.39 29.26
CA TYR A 219 -11.27 -9.56 29.10
C TYR A 219 -12.13 -9.56 30.35
N ASN A 220 -12.73 -8.42 30.66
CA ASN A 220 -13.75 -8.26 31.68
C ASN A 220 -14.98 -7.55 31.08
N TYR A 221 -16.14 -8.11 31.29
CA TYR A 221 -17.38 -7.64 30.70
C TYR A 221 -18.15 -6.78 31.70
N ARG A 222 -18.25 -5.49 31.44
CA ARG A 222 -18.97 -4.53 32.26
C ARG A 222 -20.26 -4.09 31.55
N PRO A 223 -21.44 -4.21 32.17
CA PRO A 223 -22.66 -3.64 31.58
C PRO A 223 -22.48 -2.16 31.22
N ALA A 224 -22.85 -1.78 30.00
CA ALA A 224 -22.55 -0.47 29.44
C ALA A 224 -23.83 0.19 28.87
N PRO A 225 -24.81 0.57 29.72
CA PRO A 225 -26.04 1.21 29.27
C PRO A 225 -25.80 2.57 28.60
N GLU A 226 -24.65 3.21 28.85
CA GLU A 226 -24.24 4.49 28.28
C GLU A 226 -24.20 4.47 26.76
N TYR A 227 -23.94 3.34 26.14
CA TYR A 227 -23.95 3.16 24.67
C TYR A 227 -25.36 3.28 24.06
N MET A 228 -26.40 3.19 24.89
CA MET A 228 -27.82 3.30 24.49
C MET A 228 -28.40 4.68 24.74
N GLU A 229 -27.64 5.58 25.36
CA GLU A 229 -28.09 6.94 25.61
C GLU A 229 -28.13 7.77 24.31
N GLU A 230 -29.12 8.64 24.14
CA GLU A 230 -29.26 9.54 22.99
C GLU A 230 -28.02 10.45 22.79
N THR A 231 -27.25 10.67 23.84
CA THR A 231 -26.02 11.47 23.82
C THR A 231 -24.83 10.72 23.22
N TYR A 232 -24.91 9.38 23.09
CA TYR A 232 -23.86 8.61 22.47
C TYR A 232 -23.93 8.72 20.95
N PRO A 233 -22.86 9.13 20.26
CA PRO A 233 -22.91 9.44 18.82
C PRO A 233 -23.37 8.28 17.93
N TYR A 234 -23.20 7.04 18.38
CA TYR A 234 -23.50 5.82 17.61
C TYR A 234 -24.61 4.98 18.25
N ALA A 235 -25.49 5.58 19.08
CA ALA A 235 -26.55 4.86 19.79
C ALA A 235 -27.50 4.09 18.87
N GLU A 236 -27.79 4.61 17.67
CA GLU A 236 -28.61 3.91 16.67
C GLU A 236 -27.94 2.66 16.12
N LEU A 237 -26.61 2.71 15.85
CA LEU A 237 -25.83 1.53 15.44
C LEU A 237 -25.83 0.47 16.55
N ILE A 238 -25.62 0.88 17.80
CA ILE A 238 -25.63 -0.04 18.94
C ILE A 238 -27.03 -0.65 19.14
N SER A 239 -28.10 0.13 18.93
CA SER A 239 -29.48 -0.37 18.96
C SER A 239 -29.73 -1.44 17.89
N LEU A 240 -29.20 -1.23 16.67
CA LEU A 240 -29.23 -2.22 15.59
C LEU A 240 -28.49 -3.50 15.99
N TYR A 241 -27.27 -3.39 16.51
CA TYR A 241 -26.49 -4.57 16.94
C TYR A 241 -27.19 -5.34 18.05
N ARG A 242 -27.75 -4.64 19.05
CA ARG A 242 -28.52 -5.26 20.12
C ARG A 242 -29.76 -6.01 19.62
N ALA A 243 -30.38 -5.55 18.54
CA ALA A 243 -31.57 -6.18 17.98
C ALA A 243 -31.25 -7.40 17.09
N GLU A 244 -30.12 -7.38 16.40
CA GLU A 244 -29.80 -8.34 15.32
C GLU A 244 -28.70 -9.34 15.70
N LEU A 245 -27.90 -9.03 16.73
CA LEU A 245 -26.77 -9.86 17.14
C LEU A 245 -27.01 -10.47 18.51
N GLU A 246 -26.44 -11.66 18.72
CA GLU A 246 -26.46 -12.37 19.98
C GLU A 246 -25.09 -13.06 20.17
N ASP A 247 -24.58 -13.10 21.39
CA ASP A 247 -23.31 -13.73 21.75
C ASP A 247 -22.17 -13.30 20.81
N SER A 248 -21.99 -11.99 20.66
CA SER A 248 -21.12 -11.42 19.63
C SER A 248 -20.19 -10.34 20.17
N HIS A 249 -18.90 -10.46 19.88
CA HIS A 249 -17.90 -9.42 20.15
C HIS A 249 -17.79 -8.49 18.93
N ILE A 250 -17.89 -7.19 19.15
CA ILE A 250 -17.92 -6.19 18.09
C ILE A 250 -16.81 -5.18 18.30
N LEU A 251 -15.89 -5.14 17.36
CA LEU A 251 -14.94 -4.02 17.24
C LEU A 251 -15.70 -2.80 16.73
N LEU A 252 -15.76 -1.76 17.54
CA LEU A 252 -16.41 -0.50 17.19
C LEU A 252 -15.34 0.52 16.78
N PRO A 253 -15.31 0.99 15.52
CA PRO A 253 -14.26 1.86 14.99
C PRO A 253 -14.47 3.33 15.41
N SER A 254 -14.67 3.59 16.71
CA SER A 254 -14.99 4.91 17.26
C SER A 254 -13.92 5.96 16.94
N THR A 255 -12.62 5.59 17.04
CA THR A 255 -11.51 6.48 16.68
C THR A 255 -11.52 6.80 15.19
N GLY A 256 -11.72 5.79 14.34
CA GLY A 256 -11.78 5.95 12.87
C GLY A 256 -12.96 6.85 12.45
N LEU A 257 -14.14 6.61 13.00
CA LEU A 257 -15.32 7.45 12.77
C LEU A 257 -15.09 8.90 13.22
N GLY A 258 -14.51 9.09 14.41
CA GLY A 258 -14.13 10.42 14.91
C GLY A 258 -13.06 11.10 14.05
N CYS A 259 -12.11 10.33 13.49
CA CYS A 259 -11.12 10.84 12.53
C CYS A 259 -11.81 11.35 11.27
N LEU A 260 -12.70 10.55 10.67
CA LEU A 260 -13.45 10.94 9.47
C LEU A 260 -14.32 12.19 9.74
N GLU A 261 -14.96 12.30 10.90
CA GLU A 261 -15.70 13.48 11.28
C GLU A 261 -14.82 14.73 11.38
N ARG A 262 -13.60 14.62 11.93
CA ARG A 262 -12.66 15.75 12.00
C ARG A 262 -12.17 16.16 10.60
N LEU A 263 -11.80 15.19 9.76
CA LEU A 263 -11.35 15.44 8.40
C LEU A 263 -12.45 15.99 7.50
N SER A 264 -13.70 15.54 7.67
CA SER A 264 -14.84 16.06 6.90
C SER A 264 -15.01 17.57 7.08
N LYS A 265 -14.68 18.11 8.25
CA LYS A 265 -14.77 19.55 8.57
C LYS A 265 -13.75 20.40 7.79
N LEU A 266 -12.72 19.81 7.21
CA LEU A 266 -11.74 20.55 6.40
C LEU A 266 -12.36 21.07 5.09
N SER A 267 -13.32 20.32 4.53
CA SER A 267 -14.04 20.70 3.31
C SER A 267 -15.44 21.25 3.61
N ARG A 268 -15.90 22.16 2.75
CA ARG A 268 -17.28 22.68 2.75
C ARG A 268 -18.23 21.87 1.88
N SER A 269 -17.69 21.01 1.01
CA SER A 269 -18.44 20.27 0.00
C SER A 269 -18.46 18.76 0.26
N GLY A 270 -18.15 18.35 1.50
CA GLY A 270 -18.10 16.94 1.87
C GLY A 270 -16.80 16.22 1.48
N TYR A 271 -16.87 14.89 1.38
CA TYR A 271 -15.69 14.09 1.04
C TYR A 271 -16.05 12.80 0.31
N VAL A 272 -15.04 12.25 -0.35
CA VAL A 272 -15.02 10.88 -0.87
C VAL A 272 -13.98 10.09 -0.09
N LEU A 273 -14.33 8.89 0.38
CA LEU A 273 -13.39 7.95 0.98
C LEU A 273 -13.24 6.73 0.08
N ILE A 274 -12.01 6.38 -0.27
CA ILE A 274 -11.63 5.09 -0.85
C ILE A 274 -10.84 4.36 0.22
N THR A 275 -11.22 3.13 0.54
CA THR A 275 -10.61 2.38 1.65
C THR A 275 -10.47 0.91 1.32
N ALA A 276 -9.43 0.28 1.84
CA ALA A 276 -9.19 -1.14 1.69
C ALA A 276 -8.55 -1.73 2.95
N ASP A 277 -9.22 -2.71 3.55
CA ASP A 277 -8.79 -3.34 4.80
C ASP A 277 -9.25 -4.80 4.86
N LYS A 278 -8.66 -5.57 5.78
CA LYS A 278 -9.26 -6.82 6.26
C LYS A 278 -10.43 -6.47 7.15
N GLY A 279 -11.65 -6.77 6.70
CA GLY A 279 -12.84 -6.45 7.46
C GLY A 279 -14.11 -6.64 6.65
N ASP A 280 -15.27 -6.73 7.26
CA ASP A 280 -16.51 -7.01 6.54
C ASP A 280 -17.56 -5.92 6.74
N HIS A 281 -18.27 -5.61 5.66
CA HIS A 281 -19.39 -4.67 5.63
C HIS A 281 -20.75 -5.33 5.83
N ARG A 282 -20.81 -6.64 6.02
CA ARG A 282 -22.03 -7.43 6.23
C ARG A 282 -22.22 -7.70 7.72
N LEU A 283 -23.47 -7.55 8.16
CA LEU A 283 -23.84 -7.83 9.56
C LEU A 283 -23.61 -9.31 9.92
N ASP A 284 -23.83 -10.22 8.99
CA ASP A 284 -23.72 -11.66 9.23
C ASP A 284 -22.29 -12.10 9.64
N TYR A 285 -21.27 -11.35 9.23
CA TYR A 285 -19.88 -11.59 9.65
C TYR A 285 -19.68 -11.43 11.16
N TRP A 286 -20.46 -10.53 11.77
CA TRP A 286 -20.35 -10.20 13.18
C TRP A 286 -21.24 -11.04 14.09
N LYS A 287 -22.07 -11.94 13.53
CA LYS A 287 -22.90 -12.87 14.30
C LYS A 287 -22.03 -13.92 14.96
N TYR A 288 -22.18 -14.08 16.28
CA TYR A 288 -21.43 -15.03 17.10
C TYR A 288 -19.90 -14.83 17.01
N ALA A 289 -19.48 -13.59 16.76
CA ALA A 289 -18.06 -13.29 16.68
C ALA A 289 -17.39 -13.44 18.04
N GLU A 290 -16.29 -14.18 18.06
CA GLU A 290 -15.42 -14.36 19.23
C GLU A 290 -14.64 -13.07 19.53
N PRO A 291 -13.95 -12.95 20.68
CA PRO A 291 -13.00 -11.87 20.92
C PRO A 291 -12.01 -11.71 19.77
N PRO A 292 -11.59 -10.47 19.42
CA PRO A 292 -10.76 -10.25 18.26
C PRO A 292 -9.42 -10.97 18.34
N GLU A 293 -9.04 -11.61 17.25
CA GLU A 293 -7.70 -12.15 17.06
C GLU A 293 -6.74 -11.05 16.61
N PHE A 294 -5.57 -10.97 17.23
CA PHE A 294 -4.49 -10.07 16.86
C PHE A 294 -3.61 -10.74 15.80
N ALA A 295 -3.58 -10.19 14.60
CA ALA A 295 -2.66 -10.65 13.56
C ALA A 295 -1.31 -9.96 13.75
N PHE A 296 -0.32 -10.68 14.31
CA PHE A 296 1.01 -10.14 14.59
C PHE A 296 1.92 -10.19 13.37
N HIS A 297 2.65 -9.09 13.15
CA HIS A 297 3.62 -8.91 12.06
C HIS A 297 4.66 -7.84 12.45
N GLY A 298 5.27 -7.99 13.63
CA GLY A 298 6.09 -6.96 14.29
C GLY A 298 5.24 -5.92 15.01
N SER A 299 4.19 -5.44 14.36
CA SER A 299 3.04 -4.76 14.95
C SER A 299 1.85 -5.73 15.02
N PHE A 300 0.63 -5.24 15.09
CA PHE A 300 -0.58 -6.05 14.93
C PHE A 300 -1.65 -5.32 14.12
N SER A 301 -2.56 -6.10 13.53
CA SER A 301 -3.80 -5.60 12.95
C SER A 301 -5.00 -6.40 13.47
N LEU A 302 -6.18 -5.78 13.37
CA LEU A 302 -7.48 -6.35 13.73
C LEU A 302 -8.39 -6.39 12.49
N SER A 303 -9.62 -6.89 12.63
CA SER A 303 -10.62 -6.75 11.57
C SER A 303 -11.25 -5.35 11.59
N ALA A 304 -11.27 -4.68 10.44
CA ALA A 304 -11.99 -3.42 10.27
C ALA A 304 -13.51 -3.67 10.22
N ASN A 305 -14.27 -3.02 11.11
CA ASN A 305 -15.73 -3.12 11.08
C ASN A 305 -16.33 -2.17 10.04
N TYR A 306 -16.28 -2.57 8.78
CA TYR A 306 -16.90 -1.82 7.69
C TYR A 306 -18.42 -1.77 7.75
N HIS A 307 -19.06 -2.74 8.43
CA HIS A 307 -20.50 -2.66 8.67
C HIS A 307 -20.85 -1.45 9.54
N ALA A 308 -20.11 -1.22 10.63
CA ALA A 308 -20.30 -0.05 11.49
C ALA A 308 -20.06 1.25 10.72
N ILE A 309 -18.94 1.34 9.97
CA ILE A 309 -18.62 2.52 9.17
C ILE A 309 -19.73 2.79 8.15
N LYS A 310 -20.15 1.75 7.41
CA LYS A 310 -21.22 1.83 6.42
C LYS A 310 -22.52 2.37 7.03
N VAL A 311 -23.00 1.75 8.10
CA VAL A 311 -24.28 2.13 8.75
C VAL A 311 -24.24 3.57 9.25
N VAL A 312 -23.17 3.96 9.95
CA VAL A 312 -23.02 5.34 10.46
C VAL A 312 -22.98 6.36 9.32
N MET A 313 -22.25 6.08 8.26
CA MET A 313 -22.16 6.99 7.12
C MET A 313 -23.48 7.10 6.35
N GLU A 314 -24.21 5.98 6.16
CA GLU A 314 -25.54 5.98 5.53
C GLU A 314 -26.57 6.76 6.37
N GLN A 315 -26.54 6.65 7.70
CA GLN A 315 -27.38 7.45 8.61
C GLN A 315 -27.09 8.96 8.48
N GLN A 316 -25.85 9.33 8.15
CA GLN A 316 -25.45 10.71 7.90
C GLN A 316 -25.72 11.17 6.45
N GLY A 317 -26.30 10.30 5.60
CA GLY A 317 -26.70 10.63 4.22
C GLY A 317 -25.67 10.27 3.14
N ALA A 318 -24.62 9.54 3.47
CA ALA A 318 -23.65 9.08 2.48
C ALA A 318 -24.21 7.99 1.58
N SER A 319 -23.67 7.91 0.36
CA SER A 319 -23.80 6.73 -0.51
C SER A 319 -22.58 5.83 -0.32
N THR A 320 -22.81 4.57 0.04
CA THR A 320 -21.73 3.60 0.30
C THR A 320 -21.68 2.52 -0.76
N TYR A 321 -20.49 2.11 -1.14
CA TYR A 321 -20.22 1.09 -2.15
C TYR A 321 -19.24 0.08 -1.58
N PHE A 322 -19.67 -1.18 -1.52
CA PHE A 322 -18.88 -2.35 -1.17
C PHE A 322 -19.23 -3.48 -2.14
N THR A 323 -18.32 -4.42 -2.33
CA THR A 323 -18.54 -5.53 -3.28
C THR A 323 -19.69 -6.42 -2.85
N ALA A 324 -20.53 -6.82 -3.79
CA ALA A 324 -21.63 -7.77 -3.51
C ALA A 324 -21.10 -9.19 -3.24
N HIS A 325 -20.00 -9.59 -3.89
CA HIS A 325 -19.33 -10.86 -3.65
C HIS A 325 -18.51 -10.86 -2.34
N HIS A 326 -18.14 -12.04 -1.85
CA HIS A 326 -17.27 -12.16 -0.70
C HIS A 326 -15.82 -11.89 -1.12
N TYR A 327 -15.12 -11.06 -0.38
CA TYR A 327 -13.68 -10.89 -0.49
C TYR A 327 -12.97 -12.07 0.24
N LYS A 328 -11.70 -12.29 -0.10
CA LYS A 328 -10.84 -13.26 0.57
C LYS A 328 -9.86 -12.58 1.53
N ASP A 329 -9.11 -11.63 1.00
CA ASP A 329 -8.00 -11.00 1.71
C ASP A 329 -8.19 -9.49 1.89
N LEU A 330 -8.97 -8.83 1.00
CA LEU A 330 -9.09 -7.37 0.98
C LEU A 330 -10.50 -6.91 0.60
N ASN A 331 -11.17 -6.21 1.50
CA ASN A 331 -12.45 -5.56 1.21
C ASN A 331 -12.22 -4.10 0.81
N VAL A 332 -12.55 -3.76 -0.43
CA VAL A 332 -12.39 -2.39 -0.96
C VAL A 332 -13.72 -1.67 -0.94
N GLY A 333 -13.79 -0.55 -0.23
CA GLY A 333 -14.99 0.28 -0.12
C GLY A 333 -14.80 1.68 -0.70
N MET A 334 -15.91 2.28 -1.14
CA MET A 334 -16.00 3.70 -1.49
C MET A 334 -17.21 4.33 -0.82
N ILE A 335 -17.02 5.49 -0.20
CA ILE A 335 -18.07 6.25 0.48
C ILE A 335 -18.10 7.66 -0.09
N LEU A 336 -19.27 8.08 -0.56
CA LEU A 336 -19.53 9.43 -1.05
C LEU A 336 -20.38 10.19 -0.01
N MET A 337 -19.73 11.00 0.82
CA MET A 337 -20.38 11.92 1.75
C MET A 337 -20.51 13.28 1.06
N LEU A 338 -21.43 13.38 0.11
CA LEU A 338 -21.63 14.51 -0.79
C LEU A 338 -23.13 14.86 -0.85
N ASP A 339 -23.46 16.16 -0.93
CA ASP A 339 -24.85 16.62 -0.98
C ASP A 339 -25.66 16.01 -2.13
N ASP A 340 -25.02 15.80 -3.28
CA ASP A 340 -25.62 15.16 -4.45
C ASP A 340 -24.71 14.07 -5.02
N SER A 341 -24.61 12.95 -4.32
CA SER A 341 -23.79 11.80 -4.72
C SER A 341 -24.24 11.16 -6.05
N ILE A 342 -25.51 11.38 -6.45
CA ILE A 342 -26.06 10.83 -7.70
C ILE A 342 -25.40 11.48 -8.92
N SER A 343 -25.01 12.73 -8.85
CA SER A 343 -24.37 13.47 -9.95
C SER A 343 -22.92 13.01 -10.24
N TYR A 344 -22.31 12.23 -9.35
CA TYR A 344 -20.96 11.66 -9.53
C TYR A 344 -21.03 10.30 -10.25
N ALA A 345 -21.58 10.30 -11.46
CA ALA A 345 -21.86 9.07 -12.21
C ALA A 345 -20.59 8.37 -12.70
N ASN A 346 -19.57 9.11 -13.15
CA ASN A 346 -18.29 8.54 -13.60
C ASN A 346 -17.56 7.86 -12.42
N THR A 347 -17.53 8.51 -11.26
CA THR A 347 -16.95 7.96 -10.03
C THR A 347 -17.57 6.61 -9.65
N ARG A 348 -18.90 6.52 -9.65
CA ARG A 348 -19.63 5.28 -9.37
C ARG A 348 -19.36 4.20 -10.42
N LEU A 349 -19.30 4.57 -11.70
CA LEU A 349 -18.98 3.65 -12.79
C LEU A 349 -17.54 3.15 -12.70
N ALA A 350 -16.60 3.98 -12.26
CA ALA A 350 -15.22 3.55 -12.04
C ALA A 350 -15.15 2.51 -10.90
N TYR A 351 -15.82 2.73 -9.77
CA TYR A 351 -15.93 1.73 -8.71
C TYR A 351 -16.47 0.40 -9.23
N HIS A 352 -17.59 0.45 -9.97
CA HIS A 352 -18.19 -0.75 -10.55
C HIS A 352 -17.23 -1.51 -11.49
N ARG A 353 -16.45 -0.80 -12.30
CA ARG A 353 -15.54 -1.41 -13.29
C ARG A 353 -14.27 -1.97 -12.67
N PHE A 354 -13.68 -1.23 -11.71
CA PHE A 354 -12.34 -1.51 -11.21
C PHE A 354 -12.30 -2.13 -9.81
N VAL A 355 -13.45 -2.23 -9.15
CA VAL A 355 -13.57 -2.87 -7.85
C VAL A 355 -14.64 -3.96 -7.85
N GLU A 356 -15.89 -3.64 -8.22
CA GLU A 356 -17.00 -4.59 -8.05
C GLU A 356 -16.99 -5.70 -9.12
N ARG A 357 -16.67 -5.38 -10.38
CA ARG A 357 -16.67 -6.36 -11.47
C ARG A 357 -15.45 -7.29 -11.43
N PHE A 358 -14.30 -6.76 -11.21
CA PHE A 358 -13.03 -7.45 -11.03
C PHE A 358 -12.08 -6.47 -10.32
N GLY A 359 -11.79 -6.74 -9.07
CA GLY A 359 -11.12 -5.82 -8.18
C GLY A 359 -9.75 -6.30 -7.68
N PRO A 360 -9.14 -5.52 -6.78
CA PRO A 360 -7.84 -5.84 -6.19
C PRO A 360 -7.79 -7.20 -5.49
N ASP A 361 -8.86 -7.61 -4.80
CA ASP A 361 -8.94 -8.91 -4.13
C ASP A 361 -8.98 -10.08 -5.13
N ASP A 362 -9.77 -9.93 -6.21
CA ASP A 362 -9.82 -10.92 -7.30
C ASP A 362 -8.45 -11.06 -7.98
N PHE A 363 -7.79 -9.93 -8.26
CA PHE A 363 -6.46 -9.92 -8.86
C PHE A 363 -5.45 -10.63 -7.96
N PHE A 364 -5.47 -10.34 -6.65
CA PHE A 364 -4.55 -10.96 -5.70
C PHE A 364 -4.74 -12.48 -5.64
N SER A 365 -5.98 -12.95 -5.59
CA SER A 365 -6.29 -14.38 -5.65
C SER A 365 -5.79 -15.05 -6.94
N LEU A 366 -5.90 -14.36 -8.10
CA LEU A 366 -5.36 -14.87 -9.36
C LEU A 366 -3.82 -14.82 -9.38
N LYS A 367 -3.20 -13.81 -8.76
CA LYS A 367 -1.75 -13.71 -8.65
C LYS A 367 -1.17 -14.87 -7.85
N GLU A 368 -1.75 -15.20 -6.69
CA GLU A 368 -1.32 -16.37 -5.92
C GLU A 368 -1.35 -17.66 -6.76
N TRP A 369 -2.40 -17.82 -7.55
CA TRP A 369 -2.49 -18.98 -8.45
C TRP A 369 -1.44 -18.91 -9.58
N ALA A 370 -1.23 -17.76 -10.19
CA ALA A 370 -0.26 -17.57 -11.27
C ALA A 370 1.18 -17.82 -10.79
N ASP A 371 1.54 -17.31 -9.60
CA ASP A 371 2.86 -17.53 -8.99
C ASP A 371 3.15 -19.03 -8.79
N LEU A 372 2.15 -19.80 -8.36
CA LEU A 372 2.27 -21.25 -8.21
C LEU A 372 2.34 -22.02 -9.55
N LYS A 373 1.94 -21.39 -10.65
CA LYS A 373 1.84 -22.02 -11.97
C LYS A 373 2.79 -21.43 -13.03
N VAL A 374 3.62 -20.50 -12.65
CA VAL A 374 4.52 -19.77 -13.55
C VAL A 374 5.34 -20.71 -14.46
N GLU A 375 5.86 -21.80 -13.93
CA GLU A 375 6.63 -22.81 -14.66
C GLU A 375 5.84 -23.55 -15.77
N GLN A 376 4.51 -23.50 -15.69
CA GLN A 376 3.61 -24.16 -16.66
C GLN A 376 3.07 -23.18 -17.70
N MET A 377 3.30 -21.87 -17.52
CA MET A 377 2.83 -20.84 -18.45
C MET A 377 3.74 -20.74 -19.68
N ASP A 378 3.13 -20.52 -20.83
CA ASP A 378 3.83 -20.10 -22.03
C ASP A 378 4.13 -18.59 -22.01
N LEU A 379 4.98 -18.10 -22.93
CA LEU A 379 5.41 -16.71 -22.95
C LEU A 379 4.25 -15.73 -23.11
N ARG A 380 3.25 -16.07 -23.93
CA ARG A 380 2.05 -15.25 -24.14
C ARG A 380 1.23 -15.13 -22.86
N GLN A 381 1.08 -16.22 -22.10
CA GLN A 381 0.38 -16.23 -20.82
C GLN A 381 1.10 -15.38 -19.77
N LEU A 382 2.44 -15.49 -19.67
CA LEU A 382 3.26 -14.66 -18.79
C LEU A 382 3.10 -13.17 -19.11
N LEU A 383 3.28 -12.79 -20.38
CA LEU A 383 3.15 -11.41 -20.84
C LEU A 383 1.72 -10.85 -20.61
N ALA A 384 0.70 -11.67 -20.84
CA ALA A 384 -0.69 -11.24 -20.62
C ALA A 384 -0.98 -11.02 -19.14
N PHE A 385 -0.52 -11.93 -18.28
CA PHE A 385 -0.72 -11.79 -16.83
C PHE A 385 0.08 -10.62 -16.25
N TRP A 386 1.33 -10.46 -16.68
CA TRP A 386 2.17 -9.33 -16.28
C TRP A 386 1.57 -7.98 -16.68
N ARG A 387 0.99 -7.90 -17.89
CA ARG A 387 0.25 -6.73 -18.39
C ARG A 387 -1.01 -6.47 -17.55
N LEU A 388 -1.77 -7.51 -17.21
CA LEU A 388 -2.93 -7.42 -16.33
C LEU A 388 -2.55 -6.84 -14.96
N GLY A 389 -1.43 -7.29 -14.38
CA GLY A 389 -0.88 -6.79 -13.12
C GLY A 389 -0.23 -5.41 -13.20
N GLY A 390 -0.30 -4.72 -14.35
CA GLY A 390 0.27 -3.38 -14.54
C GLY A 390 1.79 -3.36 -14.65
N TYR A 391 2.39 -4.46 -15.11
CA TYR A 391 3.84 -4.68 -15.20
C TYR A 391 4.53 -4.63 -13.83
N ASP A 392 3.98 -5.37 -12.89
CA ASP A 392 4.50 -5.44 -11.54
C ASP A 392 5.89 -6.08 -11.47
N ALA A 393 6.80 -5.46 -10.71
CA ALA A 393 8.18 -5.94 -10.54
C ALA A 393 8.23 -7.27 -9.78
N GLU A 394 7.34 -7.51 -8.81
CA GLU A 394 7.33 -8.76 -8.06
C GLU A 394 6.94 -9.96 -8.93
N PHE A 395 5.99 -9.79 -9.83
CA PHE A 395 5.69 -10.86 -10.80
C PHE A 395 6.86 -11.12 -11.75
N LEU A 396 7.57 -10.06 -12.21
CA LEU A 396 8.77 -10.23 -13.01
C LEU A 396 9.83 -11.06 -12.27
N MET A 397 10.04 -10.79 -10.98
CA MET A 397 11.00 -11.54 -10.15
C MET A 397 10.65 -13.02 -10.04
N VAL A 398 9.37 -13.34 -9.81
CA VAL A 398 8.87 -14.72 -9.74
C VAL A 398 8.99 -15.42 -11.09
N ALA A 399 8.72 -14.73 -12.20
CA ALA A 399 8.64 -15.31 -13.53
C ALA A 399 9.98 -15.27 -14.32
N CYS A 400 11.05 -14.67 -13.78
CA CYS A 400 12.25 -14.38 -14.53
C CYS A 400 12.94 -15.64 -15.12
N SER A 401 13.03 -16.73 -14.35
CA SER A 401 13.59 -18.00 -14.84
C SER A 401 12.78 -18.52 -16.02
N ARG A 402 11.46 -18.51 -15.87
CA ARG A 402 10.56 -18.99 -16.92
C ARG A 402 10.60 -18.10 -18.17
N PHE A 403 10.72 -16.78 -18.03
CA PHE A 403 10.95 -15.88 -19.16
C PHE A 403 12.22 -16.28 -19.91
N LYS A 404 13.35 -16.47 -19.22
CA LYS A 404 14.61 -16.88 -19.84
C LYS A 404 14.49 -18.20 -20.60
N ASP A 405 13.87 -19.22 -20.00
CA ASP A 405 13.69 -20.53 -20.62
C ASP A 405 12.92 -20.46 -21.94
N LEU A 406 12.04 -19.48 -22.09
CA LEU A 406 11.17 -19.34 -23.26
C LEU A 406 11.73 -18.41 -24.36
N LEU A 407 12.80 -17.64 -24.07
CA LEU A 407 13.34 -16.67 -25.03
C LEU A 407 13.87 -17.32 -26.31
N ALA A 408 14.46 -18.52 -26.22
CA ALA A 408 15.03 -19.21 -27.37
C ALA A 408 14.03 -19.54 -28.49
N ASP A 409 12.74 -19.70 -28.10
CA ASP A 409 11.64 -20.01 -29.02
C ASP A 409 10.68 -18.81 -29.21
N ALA A 410 11.01 -17.63 -28.65
CA ALA A 410 10.18 -16.44 -28.71
C ALA A 410 10.16 -15.81 -30.10
N SER A 411 8.98 -15.33 -30.51
CA SER A 411 8.86 -14.51 -31.73
C SER A 411 9.39 -13.08 -31.50
N ASP A 412 9.69 -12.38 -32.60
CA ASP A 412 10.12 -10.97 -32.54
C ASP A 412 9.07 -10.08 -31.84
N GLU A 413 7.77 -10.36 -32.02
CA GLU A 413 6.68 -9.63 -31.36
C GLU A 413 6.63 -9.90 -29.85
N GLU A 414 6.86 -11.13 -29.42
CA GLU A 414 6.90 -11.49 -28.00
C GLU A 414 8.14 -10.88 -27.31
N MET A 415 9.30 -10.88 -27.98
CA MET A 415 10.49 -10.17 -27.48
C MET A 415 10.26 -8.66 -27.37
N PHE A 416 9.60 -8.06 -28.36
CA PHE A 416 9.22 -6.64 -28.30
C PHE A 416 8.28 -6.35 -27.13
N ASP A 417 7.28 -7.21 -26.89
CA ASP A 417 6.33 -7.07 -25.77
C ASP A 417 7.06 -7.20 -24.43
N LEU A 418 7.98 -8.14 -24.27
CA LEU A 418 8.79 -8.31 -23.06
C LEU A 418 9.69 -7.09 -22.82
N HIS A 419 10.42 -6.63 -23.84
CA HIS A 419 11.24 -5.41 -23.77
C HIS A 419 10.42 -4.19 -23.36
N SER A 420 9.29 -3.96 -24.04
CA SER A 420 8.37 -2.87 -23.69
C SER A 420 7.84 -2.98 -22.26
N GLY A 421 7.59 -4.21 -21.79
CA GLY A 421 7.17 -4.50 -20.42
C GLY A 421 8.23 -4.12 -19.40
N ILE A 422 9.51 -4.51 -19.63
CA ILE A 422 10.64 -4.15 -18.74
C ILE A 422 10.78 -2.62 -18.63
N ARG A 423 10.71 -1.89 -19.74
CA ARG A 423 10.78 -0.43 -19.73
C ARG A 423 9.62 0.21 -18.97
N ARG A 424 8.39 -0.29 -19.16
CA ARG A 424 7.20 0.20 -18.43
C ARG A 424 7.28 -0.09 -16.95
N MET A 425 7.68 -1.31 -16.58
CA MET A 425 7.91 -1.69 -15.20
C MET A 425 8.90 -0.74 -14.54
N TRP A 426 10.08 -0.56 -15.15
CA TRP A 426 11.14 0.27 -14.58
C TRP A 426 10.76 1.75 -14.45
N SER A 427 10.04 2.30 -15.45
CA SER A 427 9.57 3.70 -15.43
C SER A 427 8.56 4.01 -14.33
N SER A 428 7.88 3.00 -13.80
CA SER A 428 6.90 3.11 -12.72
C SER A 428 7.34 2.43 -11.43
N TYR A 429 8.56 1.89 -11.39
CA TYR A 429 9.10 1.19 -10.24
C TYR A 429 9.38 2.15 -9.09
N TYR A 430 8.85 1.83 -7.92
CA TYR A 430 9.17 2.51 -6.68
C TYR A 430 10.24 1.70 -5.96
N PRO A 431 11.49 2.18 -5.88
CA PRO A 431 12.57 1.42 -5.26
C PRO A 431 12.34 1.25 -3.76
N MET A 432 12.37 0.01 -3.35
CA MET A 432 12.50 -0.46 -1.98
C MET A 432 13.74 -1.37 -1.92
N ASP A 433 13.90 -2.21 -0.91
CA ASP A 433 15.09 -3.05 -0.70
C ASP A 433 15.54 -3.91 -1.88
N HIS A 434 14.62 -4.24 -2.79
CA HIS A 434 14.91 -5.16 -3.90
C HIS A 434 15.31 -4.48 -5.21
N ARG A 435 15.64 -3.17 -5.21
CA ARG A 435 16.02 -2.45 -6.44
C ARG A 435 17.12 -3.17 -7.21
N ASN A 436 18.18 -3.58 -6.51
CA ASN A 436 19.32 -4.26 -7.14
C ASN A 436 18.91 -5.59 -7.78
N GLN A 437 18.04 -6.37 -7.15
CA GLN A 437 17.56 -7.63 -7.71
C GLN A 437 16.71 -7.41 -8.96
N VAL A 438 15.82 -6.42 -8.95
CA VAL A 438 14.99 -6.08 -10.11
C VAL A 438 15.85 -5.56 -11.26
N ALA A 439 16.85 -4.72 -11.00
CA ALA A 439 17.80 -4.24 -11.99
C ALA A 439 18.61 -5.40 -12.58
N PHE A 440 19.11 -6.31 -11.75
CA PHE A 440 19.85 -7.49 -12.17
C PHE A 440 19.03 -8.39 -13.11
N VAL A 441 17.83 -8.77 -12.69
CA VAL A 441 16.92 -9.60 -13.49
C VAL A 441 16.58 -8.93 -14.82
N SER A 442 16.29 -7.63 -14.80
CA SER A 442 16.00 -6.85 -16.01
C SER A 442 17.21 -6.82 -16.96
N GLY A 443 18.40 -6.55 -16.43
CA GLY A 443 19.64 -6.54 -17.19
C GLY A 443 19.95 -7.89 -17.85
N GLN A 444 19.77 -9.00 -17.11
CA GLN A 444 19.97 -10.34 -17.65
C GLN A 444 18.95 -10.71 -18.74
N LEU A 445 17.67 -10.39 -18.57
CA LEU A 445 16.67 -10.62 -19.62
C LEU A 445 16.99 -9.82 -20.89
N LEU A 446 17.40 -8.57 -20.75
CA LEU A 446 17.78 -7.72 -21.87
C LEU A 446 19.06 -8.23 -22.58
N LEU A 447 20.02 -8.78 -21.82
CA LEU A 447 21.20 -9.41 -22.37
C LEU A 447 20.85 -10.63 -23.24
N GLU A 448 20.00 -11.53 -22.73
CA GLU A 448 19.51 -12.71 -23.47
C GLU A 448 18.69 -12.33 -24.73
N MET A 449 18.09 -11.14 -24.72
CA MET A 449 17.36 -10.57 -25.86
C MET A 449 18.27 -9.78 -26.82
N PHE A 450 19.61 -9.81 -26.63
CA PHE A 450 20.61 -9.07 -27.41
C PHE A 450 20.45 -7.53 -27.37
N MET A 451 19.79 -7.00 -26.30
CA MET A 451 19.60 -5.57 -26.07
C MET A 451 20.76 -5.00 -25.23
N TYR A 452 21.98 -5.10 -25.73
CA TYR A 452 23.22 -4.90 -24.98
C TYR A 452 23.36 -3.50 -24.35
N GLU A 453 22.93 -2.43 -25.04
CA GLU A 453 23.04 -1.06 -24.54
C GLU A 453 22.15 -0.85 -23.29
N GLU A 454 20.90 -1.33 -23.34
CA GLU A 454 19.99 -1.23 -22.19
C GLU A 454 20.41 -2.20 -21.08
N ALA A 455 20.82 -3.44 -21.41
CA ALA A 455 21.34 -4.40 -20.45
C ALA A 455 22.52 -3.81 -19.65
N LYS A 456 23.48 -3.20 -20.36
CA LYS A 456 24.64 -2.51 -19.75
C LYS A 456 24.17 -1.46 -18.76
N THR A 457 23.19 -0.63 -19.13
CA THR A 457 22.67 0.42 -18.25
C THR A 457 22.11 -0.13 -16.93
N PHE A 458 21.29 -1.19 -17.00
CA PHE A 458 20.74 -1.84 -15.80
C PHE A 458 21.82 -2.49 -14.92
N LEU A 459 22.81 -3.14 -15.55
CA LEU A 459 23.88 -3.82 -14.83
C LEU A 459 24.89 -2.85 -14.21
N GLU A 460 25.15 -1.69 -14.85
CA GLU A 460 26.01 -0.64 -14.29
C GLU A 460 25.41 0.03 -13.05
N GLU A 461 24.07 0.13 -12.94
CA GLU A 461 23.43 0.61 -11.73
C GLU A 461 23.83 -0.19 -10.49
N LEU A 462 24.06 -1.51 -10.65
CA LEU A 462 24.48 -2.39 -9.56
C LEU A 462 25.90 -2.12 -9.06
N LEU A 463 26.76 -1.51 -9.90
CA LEU A 463 28.13 -1.17 -9.53
C LEU A 463 28.25 0.19 -8.83
N THR A 464 27.23 1.05 -8.91
CA THR A 464 27.21 2.39 -8.30
C THR A 464 26.66 2.40 -6.88
N GLY A 465 25.97 1.32 -6.45
CA GLY A 465 25.53 1.08 -5.09
C GLY A 465 26.69 0.64 -4.19
N ASP A 466 26.46 0.65 -2.88
CA ASP A 466 27.44 0.16 -1.88
C ASP A 466 27.67 -1.34 -2.15
N LEU A 467 28.80 -1.66 -2.78
CA LEU A 467 29.20 -3.04 -3.13
C LEU A 467 29.36 -3.93 -1.88
N ASP A 468 29.53 -3.30 -0.70
CA ASP A 468 29.61 -3.99 0.59
C ASP A 468 28.21 -4.42 1.12
N ALA A 469 27.12 -3.89 0.56
CA ALA A 469 25.75 -4.30 0.87
C ALA A 469 25.32 -5.60 0.14
N LEU A 470 26.09 -6.06 -0.84
CA LEU A 470 25.97 -7.38 -1.42
C LEU A 470 26.68 -8.39 -0.49
N ASN A 471 25.94 -8.99 0.47
CA ASN A 471 26.42 -9.98 1.44
C ASN A 471 27.03 -11.24 0.75
N ALA A 472 27.62 -12.16 1.48
CA ALA A 472 28.48 -13.28 1.09
C ALA A 472 27.93 -14.31 0.03
N GLU A 473 26.69 -14.18 -0.46
CA GLU A 473 26.27 -14.66 -1.78
C GLU A 473 26.92 -13.84 -2.92
N SER A 474 27.64 -12.80 -2.58
CA SER A 474 28.04 -11.64 -3.36
C SER A 474 29.11 -11.92 -4.40
N ASP A 475 30.09 -12.79 -4.14
CA ASP A 475 31.17 -13.01 -5.12
C ASP A 475 30.63 -13.64 -6.41
N ALA A 476 29.71 -14.61 -6.32
CA ALA A 476 29.10 -15.25 -7.47
C ALA A 476 28.22 -14.27 -8.28
N GLN A 477 27.40 -13.48 -7.62
CA GLN A 477 26.56 -12.49 -8.29
C GLN A 477 27.40 -11.35 -8.89
N GLN A 478 28.43 -10.89 -8.17
CA GLN A 478 29.37 -9.87 -8.66
C GLN A 478 30.12 -10.36 -9.88
N ILE A 479 30.60 -11.61 -9.89
CA ILE A 479 31.23 -12.26 -11.04
C ILE A 479 30.26 -12.24 -12.22
N THR A 480 29.01 -12.67 -12.02
CA THR A 480 28.01 -12.71 -13.08
C THR A 480 27.76 -11.30 -13.65
N VAL A 481 27.53 -10.29 -12.81
CA VAL A 481 27.30 -8.89 -13.26
C VAL A 481 28.49 -8.36 -14.06
N LEU A 482 29.71 -8.58 -13.57
CA LEU A 482 30.94 -8.14 -14.28
C LEU A 482 31.15 -8.86 -15.59
N TYR A 483 30.83 -10.15 -15.66
CA TYR A 483 30.91 -10.92 -16.88
C TYR A 483 29.87 -10.49 -17.91
N ASP A 484 28.59 -10.33 -17.47
CA ASP A 484 27.50 -9.85 -18.31
C ASP A 484 27.82 -8.45 -18.87
N LEU A 485 28.42 -7.55 -18.07
CA LEU A 485 28.91 -6.25 -18.52
C LEU A 485 30.04 -6.37 -19.55
N ALA A 486 31.00 -7.31 -19.35
CA ALA A 486 32.07 -7.56 -20.31
C ALA A 486 31.52 -8.02 -21.65
N VAL A 487 30.50 -8.91 -21.65
CA VAL A 487 29.79 -9.36 -22.83
C VAL A 487 29.05 -8.20 -23.51
N CYS A 488 28.27 -7.41 -22.76
CA CYS A 488 27.60 -6.23 -23.33
C CYS A 488 28.59 -5.28 -24.02
N CYS A 489 29.70 -4.96 -23.33
CA CYS A 489 30.73 -4.08 -23.89
C CYS A 489 31.41 -4.67 -25.13
N TYR A 490 31.65 -5.98 -25.15
CA TYR A 490 32.21 -6.67 -26.30
C TYR A 490 31.30 -6.56 -27.53
N GLU A 491 30.03 -6.86 -27.37
CA GLU A 491 29.02 -6.82 -28.44
C GLU A 491 28.73 -5.38 -28.92
N LEU A 492 28.97 -4.39 -28.07
CA LEU A 492 28.87 -2.95 -28.40
C LEU A 492 30.17 -2.38 -29.00
N GLU A 493 31.19 -3.19 -29.27
CA GLU A 493 32.51 -2.77 -29.76
C GLU A 493 33.25 -1.81 -28.79
N LEU A 494 32.93 -1.85 -27.49
CA LEU A 494 33.56 -1.06 -26.43
C LEU A 494 34.76 -1.84 -25.82
N GLU A 495 35.75 -2.18 -26.63
CA GLU A 495 36.85 -3.10 -26.29
C GLU A 495 37.54 -2.75 -24.97
N GLN A 496 37.80 -1.45 -24.70
CA GLN A 496 38.53 -1.04 -23.49
C GLN A 496 37.71 -1.29 -22.22
N GLU A 497 36.38 -1.09 -22.27
CA GLU A 497 35.46 -1.36 -21.15
C GLU A 497 35.32 -2.87 -20.94
N ALA A 498 35.15 -3.63 -22.02
CA ALA A 498 35.11 -5.09 -22.00
C ALA A 498 36.34 -5.69 -21.31
N LEU A 499 37.56 -5.22 -21.68
CA LEU A 499 38.81 -5.61 -21.02
C LEU A 499 38.83 -5.31 -19.53
N VAL A 500 38.31 -4.15 -19.11
CA VAL A 500 38.27 -3.74 -17.69
C VAL A 500 37.37 -4.70 -16.89
N TYR A 501 36.16 -4.96 -17.37
CA TYR A 501 35.24 -5.86 -16.69
C TYR A 501 35.72 -7.30 -16.67
N ALA A 502 36.20 -7.85 -17.81
CA ALA A 502 36.69 -9.21 -17.87
C ALA A 502 37.92 -9.45 -16.97
N ARG A 503 38.85 -8.48 -16.89
CA ARG A 503 39.99 -8.56 -15.95
C ARG A 503 39.54 -8.57 -14.50
N ARG A 504 38.48 -7.80 -14.14
CA ARG A 504 37.93 -7.83 -12.78
C ARG A 504 37.32 -9.19 -12.46
N VAL A 505 36.65 -9.85 -13.42
CA VAL A 505 36.14 -11.22 -13.23
C VAL A 505 37.31 -12.16 -12.89
N ILE A 506 38.40 -12.16 -13.69
CA ILE A 506 39.57 -13.03 -13.46
C ILE A 506 40.32 -12.70 -12.15
N GLN A 507 40.24 -11.46 -11.67
CA GLN A 507 40.81 -11.10 -10.36
C GLN A 507 40.03 -11.73 -9.20
N ILE A 508 38.70 -11.89 -9.33
CA ILE A 508 37.84 -12.50 -8.33
C ILE A 508 37.84 -14.02 -8.46
N ASP A 509 37.65 -14.53 -9.69
CA ASP A 509 37.70 -15.95 -10.03
C ASP A 509 38.70 -16.21 -11.15
N PRO A 510 39.94 -16.61 -10.81
CA PRO A 510 40.98 -16.93 -11.79
C PRO A 510 40.66 -18.14 -12.71
N ASN A 511 39.62 -18.92 -12.37
CA ASN A 511 39.24 -20.10 -13.15
C ASN A 511 38.01 -19.88 -14.04
N HIS A 512 37.56 -18.66 -14.20
CA HIS A 512 36.39 -18.33 -15.02
C HIS A 512 36.77 -18.45 -16.51
N GLU A 513 36.44 -19.59 -17.11
CA GLU A 513 36.87 -19.96 -18.47
C GLU A 513 36.38 -18.99 -19.56
N GLU A 514 35.11 -18.56 -19.46
CA GLU A 514 34.48 -17.68 -20.44
C GLU A 514 35.09 -16.28 -20.42
N ALA A 515 35.40 -15.74 -19.24
CA ALA A 515 36.05 -14.44 -19.12
C ALA A 515 37.49 -14.47 -19.61
N ALA A 516 38.21 -15.60 -19.39
CA ALA A 516 39.54 -15.80 -19.93
C ALA A 516 39.53 -15.87 -21.47
N ALA A 517 38.55 -16.59 -22.04
CA ALA A 517 38.38 -16.68 -23.50
C ALA A 517 38.05 -15.31 -24.13
N LEU A 518 37.24 -14.49 -23.43
CA LEU A 518 36.93 -13.13 -23.89
C LEU A 518 38.16 -12.23 -23.87
N LEU A 519 39.03 -12.33 -22.85
CA LEU A 519 40.28 -11.59 -22.76
C LEU A 519 41.23 -11.98 -23.90
N ASP A 520 41.44 -13.31 -24.15
CA ASP A 520 42.29 -13.80 -25.22
C ASP A 520 41.81 -13.35 -26.62
N GLY A 521 40.49 -13.12 -26.78
CA GLY A 521 39.92 -12.62 -28.04
C GLY A 521 40.07 -11.10 -28.25
N LEU A 522 40.32 -10.35 -27.18
CA LEU A 522 40.46 -8.90 -27.19
C LEU A 522 41.93 -8.42 -27.15
N GLU A 523 42.87 -9.25 -26.68
CA GLU A 523 44.31 -8.99 -26.67
C GLU A 523 44.97 -9.47 -27.96
#